data_294b51de53ecec23f29a726da863dcc4
#
_entry.id   294b51de53ecec23f29a726da863dcc4
#
_cell.length_a   1.000
_cell.length_b   1.000
_cell.length_c   1.000
_cell.angle_alpha   90.00
_cell.angle_beta   90.00
_cell.angle_gamma   90.00
#
_symmetry.space_group_name_H-M   'P 1'
#
loop_
_entity.id
_entity.type
_entity.pdbx_description
1 polymer ?
#
loop_
_entity_poly.entity_id
_entity_poly.type
_entity_poly.pdbx_seq_one_letter_code
_entity_poly.pdbx_strand_id
1 'polypeptide(L)'
;MNPRRLGLLASLVLSSVVYAKELTIAVIPKGTTHEFWKSVHAGAVKAERELTAAGTPVKLFWKGPLREDDRDQQIQVVENFTARNVSGIVLAPLDSQALVNPVRSAVKAGVPVVIFDSDLKSDQQVSFVATDNFKGGHIAGDYLAKRLGGKGRIILLRYQVGSASTEAREAGFLDALKAYPDLKLISADQYAGPTRETAYQASQNLLNRHGQVGWGVLPQRDRHDRHDQGAEGNWSRWWQGGDGGLRLGFPVCGRPSPW
;
A
#
# COMPACT_ATOMS: atom_id res chain seq x y z
N MET A 1 -38.98 -34.34 71.41
CA MET A 1 -37.95 -34.61 70.35
C MET A 1 -38.22 -33.76 69.17
N ASN A 2 -37.40 -32.68 68.90
CA ASN A 2 -37.57 -31.77 67.82
C ASN A 2 -36.58 -32.10 66.68
N PRO A 3 -37.03 -32.29 65.42
CA PRO A 3 -36.11 -32.41 64.30
C PRO A 3 -35.72 -31.00 63.79
N ARG A 4 -34.44 -30.74 63.81
CA ARG A 4 -33.80 -29.57 63.25
C ARG A 4 -33.97 -29.53 61.73
N ARG A 5 -34.64 -28.53 61.19
CA ARG A 5 -34.70 -28.23 59.76
C ARG A 5 -33.38 -27.55 59.32
N LEU A 6 -32.58 -28.27 58.60
CA LEU A 6 -31.38 -27.76 57.97
C LEU A 6 -31.79 -27.13 56.64
N GLY A 7 -31.85 -25.77 56.58
CA GLY A 7 -32.11 -25.06 55.35
C GLY A 7 -30.84 -24.93 54.51
N LEU A 8 -30.81 -25.61 53.37
CA LEU A 8 -29.75 -25.50 52.36
C LEU A 8 -29.98 -24.21 51.55
N LEU A 9 -29.21 -23.16 51.84
CA LEU A 9 -29.13 -21.96 51.01
C LEU A 9 -28.25 -22.28 49.78
N ALA A 10 -28.91 -22.59 48.66
CA ALA A 10 -28.24 -22.70 47.35
C ALA A 10 -27.95 -21.27 46.85
N SER A 11 -26.71 -20.84 46.97
CA SER A 11 -26.25 -19.57 46.35
C SER A 11 -26.15 -19.77 44.86
N LEU A 12 -27.10 -19.22 44.11
CA LEU A 12 -27.04 -19.13 42.65
C LEU A 12 -25.98 -18.03 42.26
N VAL A 13 -24.79 -18.48 41.88
CA VAL A 13 -23.79 -17.60 41.28
C VAL A 13 -24.24 -17.33 39.84
N LEU A 14 -24.92 -16.20 39.59
CA LEU A 14 -25.14 -15.72 38.23
C LEU A 14 -23.79 -15.27 37.66
N SER A 15 -23.15 -16.14 36.89
CA SER A 15 -22.04 -15.76 36.04
C SER A 15 -22.58 -14.84 34.93
N SER A 16 -22.43 -13.54 35.08
CA SER A 16 -22.69 -12.60 34.00
C SER A 16 -21.66 -12.84 32.90
N VAL A 17 -22.10 -13.46 31.81
CA VAL A 17 -21.32 -13.54 30.59
C VAL A 17 -21.22 -12.14 30.02
N VAL A 18 -20.09 -11.47 30.24
CA VAL A 18 -19.78 -10.21 29.61
C VAL A 18 -19.47 -10.51 28.15
N TYR A 19 -20.45 -10.32 27.25
CA TYR A 19 -20.21 -10.34 25.84
C TYR A 19 -19.32 -9.15 25.47
N ALA A 20 -18.12 -9.42 24.94
CA ALA A 20 -17.28 -8.37 24.41
C ALA A 20 -18.03 -7.64 23.28
N LYS A 21 -18.07 -6.32 23.34
CA LYS A 21 -18.72 -5.50 22.30
C LYS A 21 -18.00 -5.73 20.97
N GLU A 22 -18.75 -6.03 19.91
CA GLU A 22 -18.21 -6.16 18.56
C GLU A 22 -17.57 -4.85 18.11
N LEU A 23 -16.31 -4.91 17.68
CA LEU A 23 -15.59 -3.79 17.10
C LEU A 23 -15.87 -3.70 15.60
N THR A 24 -16.28 -2.52 15.15
CA THR A 24 -16.47 -2.23 13.72
C THR A 24 -15.25 -1.50 13.18
N ILE A 25 -14.49 -2.12 12.29
CA ILE A 25 -13.26 -1.57 11.74
C ILE A 25 -13.42 -1.31 10.25
N ALA A 26 -13.23 -0.05 9.84
CA ALA A 26 -13.20 0.32 8.43
C ALA A 26 -11.77 0.26 7.90
N VAL A 27 -11.50 -0.61 6.92
CA VAL A 27 -10.21 -0.67 6.22
C VAL A 27 -10.37 -0.03 4.84
N ILE A 28 -9.66 1.08 4.63
CA ILE A 28 -9.82 1.96 3.47
C ILE A 28 -8.52 1.97 2.66
N PRO A 29 -8.45 1.19 1.55
CA PRO A 29 -7.29 1.19 0.65
C PRO A 29 -7.26 2.44 -0.24
N LYS A 30 -6.16 2.65 -0.98
CA LYS A 30 -6.08 3.68 -2.03
C LYS A 30 -7.00 3.37 -3.21
N GLY A 31 -7.19 2.10 -3.51
CA GLY A 31 -8.05 1.61 -4.58
C GLY A 31 -8.51 0.19 -4.31
N THR A 32 -9.56 -0.26 -5.00
CA THR A 32 -10.14 -1.59 -4.75
C THR A 32 -9.97 -2.55 -5.92
N THR A 33 -9.57 -2.08 -7.09
CA THR A 33 -9.49 -2.91 -8.31
C THR A 33 -8.13 -3.57 -8.53
N HIS A 34 -7.08 -3.03 -7.92
CA HIS A 34 -5.70 -3.45 -8.11
C HIS A 34 -5.37 -4.73 -7.32
N GLU A 35 -4.60 -5.67 -7.90
CA GLU A 35 -4.26 -6.96 -7.28
C GLU A 35 -3.54 -6.81 -5.93
N PHE A 36 -2.68 -5.81 -5.79
CA PHE A 36 -2.03 -5.51 -4.52
C PHE A 36 -3.04 -5.33 -3.39
N TRP A 37 -4.12 -4.58 -3.64
CA TRP A 37 -5.15 -4.33 -2.63
C TRP A 37 -5.99 -5.57 -2.31
N LYS A 38 -6.14 -6.50 -3.25
CA LYS A 38 -6.78 -7.81 -2.98
C LYS A 38 -5.96 -8.62 -1.97
N SER A 39 -4.62 -8.59 -2.08
CA SER A 39 -3.73 -9.25 -1.12
C SER A 39 -3.80 -8.60 0.26
N VAL A 40 -3.88 -7.27 0.32
CA VAL A 40 -4.06 -6.51 1.57
C VAL A 40 -5.42 -6.83 2.20
N HIS A 41 -6.49 -6.90 1.40
CA HIS A 41 -7.82 -7.30 1.86
C HIS A 41 -7.80 -8.71 2.48
N ALA A 42 -7.14 -9.67 1.84
CA ALA A 42 -7.01 -11.02 2.40
C ALA A 42 -6.30 -11.01 3.76
N GLY A 43 -5.28 -10.16 3.94
CA GLY A 43 -4.61 -9.96 5.22
C GLY A 43 -5.53 -9.36 6.29
N ALA A 44 -6.34 -8.38 5.92
CA ALA A 44 -7.31 -7.76 6.82
C ALA A 44 -8.40 -8.77 7.28
N VAL A 45 -8.93 -9.57 6.36
CA VAL A 45 -9.89 -10.65 6.67
C VAL A 45 -9.26 -11.71 7.57
N LYS A 46 -7.99 -12.05 7.36
CA LYS A 46 -7.26 -12.96 8.24
C LYS A 46 -7.18 -12.40 9.66
N ALA A 47 -6.81 -11.13 9.82
CA ALA A 47 -6.74 -10.47 11.13
C ALA A 47 -8.11 -10.41 11.82
N GLU A 48 -9.20 -10.12 11.11
CA GLU A 48 -10.57 -10.18 11.63
C GLU A 48 -10.91 -11.54 12.23
N ARG A 49 -10.60 -12.62 11.49
CA ARG A 49 -10.87 -13.98 11.94
C ARG A 49 -10.03 -14.36 13.16
N GLU A 50 -8.75 -14.01 13.17
CA GLU A 50 -7.84 -14.30 14.28
C GLU A 50 -8.25 -13.57 15.56
N LEU A 51 -8.59 -12.29 15.48
CA LEU A 51 -9.04 -11.49 16.62
C LEU A 51 -10.38 -12.01 17.16
N THR A 52 -11.31 -12.35 16.28
CA THR A 52 -12.61 -12.91 16.68
C THR A 52 -12.44 -14.26 17.37
N ALA A 53 -11.58 -15.14 16.84
CA ALA A 53 -11.27 -16.42 17.46
C ALA A 53 -10.56 -16.27 18.82
N ALA A 54 -9.79 -15.21 18.99
CA ALA A 54 -9.14 -14.85 20.25
C ALA A 54 -10.07 -14.18 21.28
N GLY A 55 -11.39 -14.08 20.99
CA GLY A 55 -12.39 -13.54 21.92
C GLY A 55 -12.62 -12.02 21.77
N THR A 56 -12.07 -11.38 20.74
CA THR A 56 -12.34 -9.99 20.38
C THR A 56 -13.17 -9.96 19.10
N PRO A 57 -14.52 -9.91 19.17
CA PRO A 57 -15.35 -9.90 17.98
C PRO A 57 -15.07 -8.66 17.15
N VAL A 58 -14.70 -8.85 15.88
CA VAL A 58 -14.42 -7.77 14.93
C VAL A 58 -15.30 -7.95 13.71
N LYS A 59 -15.90 -6.84 13.24
CA LYS A 59 -16.58 -6.74 11.95
C LYS A 59 -15.82 -5.77 11.06
N LEU A 60 -15.26 -6.29 9.97
CA LEU A 60 -14.47 -5.53 9.04
C LEU A 60 -15.33 -4.96 7.91
N PHE A 61 -15.11 -3.70 7.56
CA PHE A 61 -15.64 -3.06 6.37
C PHE A 61 -14.49 -2.73 5.42
N TRP A 62 -14.45 -3.39 4.27
CA TRP A 62 -13.51 -3.08 3.20
C TRP A 62 -14.16 -2.15 2.18
N LYS A 63 -13.76 -0.88 2.14
CA LYS A 63 -14.32 0.12 1.24
C LYS A 63 -13.27 1.17 0.90
N GLY A 64 -13.12 1.46 -0.38
CA GLY A 64 -12.25 2.50 -0.89
C GLY A 64 -12.70 2.95 -2.29
N PRO A 65 -12.01 3.88 -2.91
CA PRO A 65 -12.25 4.25 -4.29
C PRO A 65 -11.96 3.08 -5.24
N LEU A 66 -12.53 3.12 -6.42
CA LEU A 66 -12.22 2.13 -7.46
C LEU A 66 -10.80 2.31 -7.97
N ARG A 67 -10.36 3.56 -8.13
CA ARG A 67 -9.06 3.93 -8.69
C ARG A 67 -8.24 4.72 -7.69
N GLU A 68 -6.91 4.61 -7.79
CA GLU A 68 -5.97 5.28 -6.88
C GLU A 68 -5.78 6.79 -7.17
N ASP A 69 -6.57 7.40 -8.03
CA ASP A 69 -6.58 8.82 -8.33
C ASP A 69 -7.88 9.54 -7.91
N ASP A 70 -8.85 8.81 -7.35
CA ASP A 70 -10.12 9.38 -6.89
C ASP A 70 -10.04 9.82 -5.42
N ARG A 71 -9.43 10.99 -5.21
CA ARG A 71 -9.26 11.60 -3.88
C ARG A 71 -10.60 11.90 -3.21
N ASP A 72 -11.53 12.45 -3.97
CA ASP A 72 -12.82 12.89 -3.44
C ASP A 72 -13.62 11.69 -2.94
N GLN A 73 -13.60 10.57 -3.68
CA GLN A 73 -14.23 9.34 -3.24
C GLN A 73 -13.58 8.80 -1.95
N GLN A 74 -12.24 8.86 -1.82
CA GLN A 74 -11.60 8.39 -0.58
C GLN A 74 -11.96 9.28 0.62
N ILE A 75 -12.02 10.61 0.44
CA ILE A 75 -12.47 11.56 1.46
C ILE A 75 -13.88 11.20 1.91
N GLN A 76 -14.82 11.05 0.98
CA GLN A 76 -16.20 10.68 1.27
C GLN A 76 -16.31 9.35 2.05
N VAL A 77 -15.48 8.36 1.71
CA VAL A 77 -15.45 7.08 2.41
C VAL A 77 -15.01 7.26 3.87
N VAL A 78 -13.97 8.06 4.14
CA VAL A 78 -13.52 8.37 5.51
C VAL A 78 -14.62 9.09 6.29
N GLU A 79 -15.23 10.12 5.71
CA GLU A 79 -16.30 10.89 6.33
C GLU A 79 -17.54 10.03 6.64
N ASN A 80 -17.93 9.14 5.72
CA ASN A 80 -19.05 8.22 5.92
C ASN A 80 -18.82 7.26 7.09
N PHE A 81 -17.61 6.69 7.24
CA PHE A 81 -17.30 5.83 8.38
C PHE A 81 -17.16 6.62 9.68
N THR A 82 -16.67 7.84 9.63
CA THR A 82 -16.66 8.76 10.77
C THR A 82 -18.08 9.03 11.25
N ALA A 83 -18.99 9.39 10.35
CA ALA A 83 -20.40 9.64 10.68
C ALA A 83 -21.13 8.40 11.23
N ARG A 84 -20.73 7.19 10.80
CA ARG A 84 -21.24 5.91 11.33
C ARG A 84 -20.66 5.54 12.70
N ASN A 85 -19.72 6.33 13.23
CA ASN A 85 -19.07 6.12 14.51
C ASN A 85 -18.50 4.70 14.65
N VAL A 86 -17.74 4.25 13.64
CA VAL A 86 -17.05 2.95 13.68
C VAL A 86 -15.99 2.92 14.78
N SER A 87 -15.64 1.74 15.29
CA SER A 87 -14.68 1.58 16.37
C SER A 87 -13.25 1.99 16.01
N GLY A 88 -12.92 2.02 14.72
CA GLY A 88 -11.64 2.50 14.22
C GLY A 88 -11.58 2.50 12.69
N ILE A 89 -10.67 3.31 12.17
CA ILE A 89 -10.37 3.39 10.73
C ILE A 89 -8.92 2.99 10.52
N VAL A 90 -8.67 2.12 9.54
CA VAL A 90 -7.34 1.73 9.03
C VAL A 90 -7.26 2.24 7.60
N LEU A 91 -6.47 3.30 7.38
CA LEU A 91 -6.46 4.08 6.14
C LEU A 91 -5.10 4.01 5.44
N ALA A 92 -5.09 3.66 4.15
CA ALA A 92 -3.97 3.94 3.26
C ALA A 92 -4.25 5.24 2.50
N PRO A 93 -3.69 6.39 2.87
CA PRO A 93 -3.97 7.65 2.21
C PRO A 93 -3.52 7.62 0.74
N LEU A 94 -4.43 7.91 -0.16
CA LEU A 94 -4.14 8.07 -1.58
C LEU A 94 -3.28 9.33 -1.81
N ASP A 95 -3.56 10.37 -1.04
CA ASP A 95 -2.83 11.63 -1.02
C ASP A 95 -2.51 12.04 0.42
N SER A 96 -1.24 12.31 0.68
CA SER A 96 -0.72 12.59 2.02
C SER A 96 -1.20 13.91 2.62
N GLN A 97 -1.73 14.83 1.82
CA GLN A 97 -2.25 16.12 2.26
C GLN A 97 -3.77 16.18 2.26
N ALA A 98 -4.40 15.67 1.20
CA ALA A 98 -5.85 15.75 1.03
C ALA A 98 -6.61 15.04 2.14
N LEU A 99 -6.05 13.94 2.69
CA LEU A 99 -6.68 13.16 3.75
C LEU A 99 -6.42 13.69 5.17
N VAL A 100 -5.63 14.76 5.35
CA VAL A 100 -5.34 15.32 6.69
C VAL A 100 -6.60 15.80 7.39
N ASN A 101 -7.44 16.59 6.70
CA ASN A 101 -8.66 17.12 7.29
C ASN A 101 -9.70 16.04 7.62
N PRO A 102 -10.02 15.08 6.71
CA PRO A 102 -10.89 13.96 7.02
C PRO A 102 -10.41 13.14 8.24
N VAL A 103 -9.12 12.84 8.32
CA VAL A 103 -8.54 12.11 9.47
C VAL A 103 -8.66 12.92 10.76
N ARG A 104 -8.35 14.22 10.72
CA ARG A 104 -8.52 15.11 11.87
C ARG A 104 -9.96 15.12 12.36
N SER A 105 -10.93 15.16 11.45
CA SER A 105 -12.36 15.12 11.77
C SER A 105 -12.76 13.80 12.43
N ALA A 106 -12.24 12.66 11.91
CA ALA A 106 -12.49 11.35 12.51
C ALA A 106 -11.96 11.26 13.93
N VAL A 107 -10.70 11.70 14.16
CA VAL A 107 -10.09 11.69 15.50
C VAL A 107 -10.85 12.61 16.47
N LYS A 108 -11.27 13.80 16.03
CA LYS A 108 -12.11 14.71 16.83
C LYS A 108 -13.47 14.11 17.18
N ALA A 109 -14.03 13.28 16.32
CA ALA A 109 -15.26 12.53 16.57
C ALA A 109 -15.06 11.30 17.49
N GLY A 110 -13.83 11.05 17.96
CA GLY A 110 -13.51 9.92 18.85
C GLY A 110 -13.23 8.61 18.09
N VAL A 111 -13.10 8.64 16.77
CA VAL A 111 -12.75 7.48 15.95
C VAL A 111 -11.23 7.43 15.74
N PRO A 112 -10.50 6.48 16.36
CA PRO A 112 -9.07 6.34 16.18
C PRO A 112 -8.72 5.94 14.76
N VAL A 113 -7.62 6.49 14.23
CA VAL A 113 -7.15 6.21 12.87
C VAL A 113 -5.75 5.63 12.91
N VAL A 114 -5.57 4.48 12.28
CA VAL A 114 -4.27 3.88 11.95
C VAL A 114 -3.99 4.13 10.48
N ILE A 115 -2.81 4.65 10.19
CA ILE A 115 -2.34 4.84 8.81
C ILE A 115 -1.49 3.63 8.41
N PHE A 116 -1.66 3.13 7.19
CA PHE A 116 -0.84 2.05 6.67
C PHE A 116 -0.39 2.28 5.22
N ASP A 117 0.64 1.57 4.79
CA ASP A 117 1.21 1.57 3.43
C ASP A 117 1.80 2.92 2.98
N SER A 118 1.08 4.00 3.11
CA SER A 118 1.47 5.34 2.66
C SER A 118 1.22 6.36 3.76
N ASP A 119 2.18 7.22 3.99
CA ASP A 119 2.14 8.19 5.10
C ASP A 119 1.13 9.31 4.88
N LEU A 120 0.72 9.94 5.97
CA LEU A 120 -0.13 11.12 6.01
C LEU A 120 0.64 12.27 6.65
N LYS A 121 0.57 13.48 6.11
CA LYS A 121 1.19 14.67 6.71
C LYS A 121 0.41 15.17 7.92
N SER A 122 0.32 14.34 8.95
CA SER A 122 -0.41 14.58 10.18
C SER A 122 0.27 13.84 11.33
N ASP A 123 0.01 14.27 12.56
CA ASP A 123 0.39 13.64 13.82
C ASP A 123 -0.82 13.12 14.61
N GLN A 124 -2.00 13.17 14.01
CA GLN A 124 -3.26 12.84 14.68
C GLN A 124 -3.58 11.33 14.68
N GLN A 125 -2.91 10.55 13.84
CA GLN A 125 -3.10 9.10 13.79
C GLN A 125 -2.47 8.42 15.01
N VAL A 126 -3.07 7.32 15.45
CA VAL A 126 -2.56 6.56 16.62
C VAL A 126 -1.36 5.69 16.27
N SER A 127 -1.18 5.33 14.99
CA SER A 127 -0.05 4.53 14.51
C SER A 127 0.12 4.65 13.00
N PHE A 128 1.35 4.36 12.53
CA PHE A 128 1.69 4.22 11.12
C PHE A 128 2.44 2.90 10.90
N VAL A 129 1.98 2.11 9.93
CA VAL A 129 2.53 0.79 9.59
C VAL A 129 2.79 0.71 8.09
N ALA A 130 4.06 0.66 7.69
CA ALA A 130 4.43 0.59 6.28
C ALA A 130 5.79 -0.06 6.08
N THR A 131 6.09 -0.35 4.80
CA THR A 131 7.46 -0.62 4.34
C THR A 131 8.31 0.64 4.50
N ASP A 132 9.59 0.49 4.83
CA ASP A 132 10.57 1.57 4.67
C ASP A 132 10.78 1.83 3.17
N ASN A 133 9.94 2.74 2.64
CA ASN A 133 9.87 3.03 1.22
C ASN A 133 11.12 3.77 0.71
N PHE A 134 11.74 4.61 1.55
CA PHE A 134 13.00 5.28 1.18
C PHE A 134 14.11 4.26 1.01
N LYS A 135 14.29 3.38 1.98
CA LYS A 135 15.28 2.30 1.93
C LYS A 135 15.03 1.37 0.73
N GLY A 136 13.76 1.03 0.46
CA GLY A 136 13.38 0.23 -0.70
C GLY A 136 13.80 0.88 -2.02
N GLY A 137 13.57 2.19 -2.15
CA GLY A 137 14.00 2.99 -3.30
C GLY A 137 15.53 3.05 -3.41
N HIS A 138 16.22 3.29 -2.31
CA HIS A 138 17.68 3.34 -2.27
C HIS A 138 18.31 2.01 -2.71
N ILE A 139 17.82 0.89 -2.21
CA ILE A 139 18.28 -0.46 -2.62
C ILE A 139 18.08 -0.66 -4.13
N ALA A 140 16.93 -0.25 -4.67
CA ALA A 140 16.64 -0.38 -6.09
C ALA A 140 17.60 0.48 -6.95
N GLY A 141 17.87 1.72 -6.52
CA GLY A 141 18.81 2.63 -7.19
C GLY A 141 20.23 2.11 -7.20
N ASP A 142 20.73 1.67 -6.05
CA ASP A 142 22.06 1.08 -5.91
C ASP A 142 22.22 -0.19 -6.77
N TYR A 143 21.22 -1.08 -6.72
CA TYR A 143 21.21 -2.29 -7.53
C TYR A 143 21.26 -1.97 -9.04
N LEU A 144 20.40 -1.04 -9.52
CA LEU A 144 20.40 -0.62 -10.92
C LEU A 144 21.74 -0.03 -11.32
N ALA A 145 22.30 0.87 -10.50
CA ALA A 145 23.57 1.52 -10.77
C ALA A 145 24.71 0.50 -10.92
N LYS A 146 24.79 -0.47 -10.01
CA LYS A 146 25.77 -1.57 -10.08
C LYS A 146 25.58 -2.42 -11.34
N ARG A 147 24.35 -2.72 -11.73
CA ARG A 147 24.05 -3.47 -12.95
C ARG A 147 24.45 -2.75 -14.23
N LEU A 148 24.42 -1.42 -14.22
CA LEU A 148 24.86 -0.56 -15.33
C LEU A 148 26.39 -0.28 -15.32
N GLY A 149 27.13 -0.82 -14.35
CA GLY A 149 28.54 -0.53 -14.19
C GLY A 149 28.80 0.93 -13.77
N GLY A 150 27.84 1.57 -13.11
CA GLY A 150 27.94 2.92 -12.58
C GLY A 150 27.86 4.03 -13.62
N LYS A 151 27.52 3.76 -14.88
CA LYS A 151 27.51 4.74 -15.98
C LYS A 151 26.33 4.54 -16.93
N GLY A 152 25.93 5.60 -17.63
CA GLY A 152 24.87 5.55 -18.63
C GLY A 152 23.76 6.58 -18.41
N ARG A 153 22.66 6.43 -19.14
CA ARG A 153 21.51 7.34 -19.12
C ARG A 153 20.31 6.61 -18.50
N ILE A 154 19.67 7.24 -17.52
CA ILE A 154 18.49 6.69 -16.83
C ILE A 154 17.32 7.66 -16.88
N ILE A 155 16.11 7.10 -16.88
CA ILE A 155 14.84 7.81 -16.72
C ILE A 155 14.18 7.31 -15.44
N LEU A 156 13.71 8.21 -14.61
CA LEU A 156 12.79 7.92 -13.52
C LEU A 156 11.37 8.36 -13.95
N LEU A 157 10.50 7.41 -14.25
CA LEU A 157 9.10 7.67 -14.45
C LEU A 157 8.39 7.53 -13.09
N ARG A 158 7.94 8.66 -12.55
CA ARG A 158 7.29 8.74 -11.23
C ARG A 158 5.88 8.18 -11.28
N TYR A 159 5.32 7.84 -10.11
CA TYR A 159 4.01 7.22 -10.07
C TYR A 159 2.88 8.25 -10.11
N GLN A 160 2.68 8.97 -9.02
CA GLN A 160 1.57 9.91 -8.84
C GLN A 160 1.91 10.96 -7.78
N VAL A 161 1.50 12.19 -8.02
CA VAL A 161 1.68 13.30 -7.07
C VAL A 161 0.86 13.04 -5.80
N GLY A 162 1.46 13.28 -4.64
CA GLY A 162 0.81 13.16 -3.33
C GLY A 162 0.86 11.76 -2.71
N SER A 163 1.32 10.74 -3.46
CA SER A 163 1.47 9.38 -2.94
C SER A 163 2.77 9.24 -2.14
N ALA A 164 2.72 9.44 -0.82
CA ALA A 164 3.90 9.47 0.05
C ALA A 164 4.78 8.22 -0.05
N SER A 165 4.20 7.03 -0.18
CA SER A 165 4.99 5.79 -0.30
C SER A 165 5.82 5.73 -1.58
N THR A 166 5.30 6.24 -2.70
CA THR A 166 6.03 6.26 -3.98
C THR A 166 7.00 7.42 -4.03
N GLU A 167 6.65 8.59 -3.51
CA GLU A 167 7.56 9.73 -3.37
C GLU A 167 8.78 9.37 -2.49
N ALA A 168 8.60 8.62 -1.41
CA ALA A 168 9.71 8.15 -0.59
C ALA A 168 10.61 7.16 -1.34
N ARG A 169 10.05 6.23 -2.15
CA ARG A 169 10.85 5.34 -3.01
C ARG A 169 11.63 6.11 -4.06
N GLU A 170 11.00 7.09 -4.70
CA GLU A 170 11.64 7.96 -5.67
C GLU A 170 12.80 8.74 -5.04
N ALA A 171 12.59 9.30 -3.84
CA ALA A 171 13.62 9.99 -3.10
C ALA A 171 14.81 9.07 -2.75
N GLY A 172 14.53 7.86 -2.24
CA GLY A 172 15.56 6.86 -1.94
C GLY A 172 16.33 6.42 -3.19
N PHE A 173 15.63 6.23 -4.31
CA PHE A 173 16.27 5.91 -5.59
C PHE A 173 17.23 7.02 -6.04
N LEU A 174 16.78 8.27 -6.02
CA LEU A 174 17.59 9.41 -6.38
C LEU A 174 18.80 9.61 -5.43
N ASP A 175 18.60 9.29 -4.15
CA ASP A 175 19.68 9.35 -3.15
C ASP A 175 20.78 8.34 -3.46
N ALA A 176 20.44 7.10 -3.79
CA ALA A 176 21.40 6.08 -4.19
C ALA A 176 22.22 6.48 -5.42
N LEU A 177 21.61 7.18 -6.39
CA LEU A 177 22.31 7.61 -7.61
C LEU A 177 23.42 8.64 -7.34
N LYS A 178 23.40 9.36 -6.23
CA LYS A 178 24.46 10.33 -5.87
C LYS A 178 25.85 9.68 -5.76
N ALA A 179 25.89 8.39 -5.45
CA ALA A 179 27.13 7.62 -5.40
C ALA A 179 27.70 7.25 -6.79
N TYR A 180 26.95 7.53 -7.87
CA TYR A 180 27.31 7.13 -9.23
C TYR A 180 27.27 8.33 -10.19
N PRO A 181 28.26 9.22 -10.18
CA PRO A 181 28.24 10.49 -10.91
C PRO A 181 28.22 10.34 -12.44
N ASP A 182 28.64 9.19 -12.97
CA ASP A 182 28.62 8.89 -14.40
C ASP A 182 27.25 8.37 -14.88
N LEU A 183 26.30 8.12 -13.97
CA LEU A 183 24.91 7.87 -14.31
C LEU A 183 24.18 9.19 -14.47
N LYS A 184 23.68 9.43 -15.68
CA LYS A 184 22.95 10.67 -16.00
C LYS A 184 21.44 10.45 -15.96
N LEU A 185 20.79 11.05 -14.97
CA LEU A 185 19.34 11.12 -14.90
C LEU A 185 18.85 12.14 -15.95
N ILE A 186 18.23 11.66 -17.01
CA ILE A 186 17.84 12.51 -18.16
C ILE A 186 16.38 12.92 -18.13
N SER A 187 15.56 12.29 -17.30
CA SER A 187 14.18 12.69 -16.99
C SER A 187 13.75 12.10 -15.64
N ALA A 188 13.09 12.96 -14.82
CA ALA A 188 12.53 12.58 -13.52
C ALA A 188 11.29 13.41 -13.15
N ASP A 189 10.66 14.02 -14.13
CA ASP A 189 9.54 14.97 -13.95
C ASP A 189 8.22 14.46 -14.51
N GLN A 190 8.22 13.27 -15.11
CA GLN A 190 7.04 12.67 -15.72
C GLN A 190 6.37 11.66 -14.79
N TYR A 191 5.04 11.61 -14.83
CA TYR A 191 4.23 10.73 -14.01
C TYR A 191 3.51 9.69 -14.86
N ALA A 192 3.56 8.44 -14.39
CA ALA A 192 2.90 7.31 -15.03
C ALA A 192 1.37 7.33 -14.87
N GLY A 193 0.90 7.89 -13.74
CA GLY A 193 -0.49 7.73 -13.33
C GLY A 193 -0.81 6.34 -12.78
N PRO A 194 -2.05 6.11 -12.32
CA PRO A 194 -2.40 4.91 -11.56
C PRO A 194 -2.83 3.71 -12.42
N THR A 195 -2.90 3.85 -13.76
CA THR A 195 -3.35 2.77 -14.64
C THR A 195 -2.25 2.27 -15.57
N ARG A 196 -2.42 1.05 -16.08
CA ARG A 196 -1.51 0.48 -17.08
C ARG A 196 -1.47 1.32 -18.35
N GLU A 197 -2.62 1.82 -18.79
CA GLU A 197 -2.78 2.62 -19.99
C GLU A 197 -2.01 3.94 -19.88
N THR A 198 -2.18 4.67 -18.77
CA THR A 198 -1.46 5.93 -18.55
C THR A 198 0.04 5.71 -18.42
N ALA A 199 0.45 4.65 -17.70
CA ALA A 199 1.86 4.28 -17.58
C ALA A 199 2.48 3.89 -18.94
N TYR A 200 1.75 3.15 -19.77
CA TYR A 200 2.18 2.78 -21.10
C TYR A 200 2.38 4.02 -22.00
N GLN A 201 1.40 4.91 -22.03
CA GLN A 201 1.47 6.15 -22.82
C GLN A 201 2.64 7.06 -22.37
N ALA A 202 2.78 7.24 -21.04
CA ALA A 202 3.88 8.03 -20.49
C ALA A 202 5.25 7.43 -20.83
N SER A 203 5.36 6.11 -20.75
CA SER A 203 6.59 5.38 -21.11
C SER A 203 6.92 5.53 -22.59
N GLN A 204 5.94 5.36 -23.48
CA GLN A 204 6.14 5.57 -24.92
C GLN A 204 6.61 6.98 -25.24
N ASN A 205 5.96 8.00 -24.65
CA ASN A 205 6.31 9.39 -24.88
C ASN A 205 7.75 9.69 -24.43
N LEU A 206 8.17 9.14 -23.29
CA LEU A 206 9.55 9.28 -22.80
C LEU A 206 10.56 8.60 -23.71
N LEU A 207 10.28 7.38 -24.16
CA LEU A 207 11.17 6.62 -25.05
C LEU A 207 11.30 7.31 -26.42
N ASN A 208 10.19 7.81 -26.97
CA ASN A 208 10.21 8.55 -28.24
C ASN A 208 11.01 9.86 -28.13
N ARG A 209 10.92 10.56 -27.00
CA ARG A 209 11.63 11.83 -26.76
C ARG A 209 13.14 11.62 -26.57
N HIS A 210 13.53 10.57 -25.87
CA HIS A 210 14.92 10.39 -25.42
C HIS A 210 15.70 9.35 -26.23
N GLY A 211 15.05 8.66 -27.18
CA GLY A 211 15.70 7.65 -28.03
C GLY A 211 16.25 6.47 -27.22
N GLN A 212 17.48 6.07 -27.53
CA GLN A 212 18.13 4.98 -26.80
C GLN A 212 18.46 5.41 -25.36
N VAL A 213 17.66 4.93 -24.43
CA VAL A 213 17.87 5.07 -22.98
C VAL A 213 18.40 3.76 -22.45
N GLY A 214 19.44 3.79 -21.67
CA GLY A 214 19.97 2.58 -21.07
C GLY A 214 18.93 1.86 -20.21
N TRP A 215 18.10 2.59 -19.45
CA TRP A 215 17.13 2.00 -18.52
C TRP A 215 16.08 3.00 -18.02
N GLY A 216 14.85 2.49 -17.79
CA GLY A 216 13.78 3.22 -17.13
C GLY A 216 13.35 2.49 -15.85
N VAL A 217 13.08 3.26 -14.78
CA VAL A 217 12.54 2.73 -13.52
C VAL A 217 11.12 3.20 -13.36
N LEU A 218 10.22 2.25 -13.18
CA LEU A 218 8.83 2.48 -12.78
C LEU A 218 8.67 2.06 -11.32
N PRO A 219 8.31 2.94 -10.41
CA PRO A 219 8.00 2.56 -9.04
C PRO A 219 6.63 1.85 -8.95
N GLN A 220 6.33 0.95 -9.86
CA GLN A 220 5.02 0.32 -9.98
C GLN A 220 4.93 -0.98 -9.18
N ARG A 221 3.77 -1.18 -8.54
CA ARG A 221 3.47 -2.31 -7.66
C ARG A 221 3.15 -3.62 -8.37
N ASP A 222 3.02 -3.64 -9.71
CA ASP A 222 2.44 -4.76 -10.44
C ASP A 222 3.37 -5.53 -11.33
N ARG A 223 3.54 -6.80 -10.96
CA ARG A 223 3.81 -7.92 -11.87
C ARG A 223 3.32 -9.23 -11.25
N HIS A 224 2.04 -9.47 -11.23
CA HIS A 224 1.51 -10.81 -10.95
C HIS A 224 0.28 -11.17 -11.80
N ASP A 225 0.29 -10.87 -13.11
CA ASP A 225 -0.64 -11.52 -14.03
C ASP A 225 0.10 -12.51 -14.89
N ARG A 226 0.12 -13.79 -14.44
CA ARG A 226 0.60 -14.92 -15.26
C ARG A 226 -0.37 -15.36 -16.36
N HIS A 227 -1.46 -14.64 -16.59
CA HIS A 227 -2.49 -15.04 -17.55
C HIS A 227 -2.60 -14.16 -18.79
N ASP A 228 -1.78 -13.13 -18.95
CA ASP A 228 -1.81 -12.29 -20.13
C ASP A 228 -0.62 -12.57 -21.05
N GLN A 229 -0.60 -13.79 -21.60
CA GLN A 229 0.43 -14.20 -22.59
C GLN A 229 0.37 -13.39 -23.90
N GLY A 230 -0.67 -12.57 -24.11
CA GLY A 230 -0.82 -11.71 -25.27
C GLY A 230 -0.10 -10.37 -25.18
N ALA A 231 0.07 -9.80 -23.97
CA ALA A 231 0.73 -8.52 -23.77
C ALA A 231 2.24 -8.63 -23.51
N GLU A 232 2.71 -9.78 -23.01
CA GLU A 232 4.15 -10.04 -22.77
C GLU A 232 5.01 -9.91 -24.02
N GLY A 233 4.47 -10.22 -25.19
CA GLY A 233 5.20 -10.14 -26.47
C GLY A 233 5.67 -8.74 -26.84
N ASN A 234 5.04 -7.69 -26.32
CA ASN A 234 5.35 -6.31 -26.70
C ASN A 234 6.29 -5.62 -25.70
N TRP A 235 6.19 -5.94 -24.40
CA TRP A 235 7.08 -5.38 -23.38
C TRP A 235 8.48 -5.99 -23.40
N SER A 236 8.60 -7.31 -23.69
CA SER A 236 9.88 -7.99 -23.84
C SER A 236 10.67 -7.50 -25.05
N ARG A 237 10.01 -7.08 -26.12
CA ARG A 237 10.62 -6.53 -27.32
C ARG A 237 11.19 -5.13 -27.14
N TRP A 238 10.59 -4.31 -26.26
CA TRP A 238 11.08 -2.99 -25.88
C TRP A 238 12.26 -3.05 -24.89
N TRP A 239 12.41 -4.17 -24.19
CA TRP A 239 13.55 -4.46 -23.32
C TRP A 239 14.71 -5.16 -24.02
N GLN A 240 14.55 -5.56 -25.26
CA GLN A 240 15.61 -6.06 -26.12
C GLN A 240 16.16 -4.89 -26.96
N GLY A 241 16.77 -3.92 -26.31
CA GLY A 241 17.64 -2.96 -26.99
C GLY A 241 18.73 -3.73 -27.72
N GLY A 242 18.94 -3.42 -29.00
CA GLY A 242 19.86 -4.14 -29.86
C GLY A 242 21.22 -4.39 -29.23
N ASP A 243 21.82 -5.50 -29.64
CA ASP A 243 23.20 -5.91 -29.42
C ASP A 243 23.68 -5.97 -27.97
N GLY A 244 23.36 -7.06 -27.28
CA GLY A 244 24.04 -7.48 -26.06
C GLY A 244 23.39 -7.05 -24.73
N GLY A 245 22.17 -6.52 -24.72
CA GLY A 245 21.47 -6.04 -23.52
C GLY A 245 21.00 -7.14 -22.58
N LEU A 246 21.47 -7.13 -21.37
CA LEU A 246 21.07 -8.00 -20.27
C LEU A 246 19.59 -7.87 -19.91
N ARG A 247 18.86 -8.98 -19.87
CA ARG A 247 17.49 -9.06 -19.34
C ARG A 247 17.53 -8.87 -17.82
N LEU A 248 16.98 -7.79 -17.31
CA LEU A 248 16.68 -7.65 -15.90
C LEU A 248 15.22 -7.97 -15.61
N GLY A 249 14.95 -9.23 -15.28
CA GLY A 249 13.81 -9.53 -14.44
C GLY A 249 14.18 -9.10 -13.02
N PHE A 250 13.36 -8.25 -12.36
CA PHE A 250 13.51 -8.06 -10.93
C PHE A 250 13.27 -9.41 -10.25
N PRO A 251 14.13 -9.83 -9.31
CA PRO A 251 13.80 -10.99 -8.50
C PRO A 251 12.54 -10.63 -7.72
N VAL A 252 11.47 -11.35 -7.99
CA VAL A 252 10.31 -11.42 -7.11
C VAL A 252 10.85 -11.87 -5.77
N CYS A 253 10.65 -11.06 -4.73
CA CYS A 253 10.95 -11.42 -3.37
C CYS A 253 10.36 -12.81 -3.10
N GLY A 254 11.19 -13.74 -2.66
CA GLY A 254 11.00 -15.17 -2.71
C GLY A 254 9.65 -15.65 -2.21
N ARG A 255 9.23 -16.81 -2.72
CA ARG A 255 8.18 -17.62 -2.13
C ARG A 255 8.46 -17.73 -0.63
N PRO A 256 7.46 -17.60 0.25
CA PRO A 256 7.63 -18.07 1.60
C PRO A 256 7.97 -19.56 1.53
N SER A 257 9.09 -19.94 2.14
CA SER A 257 9.40 -21.35 2.43
C SER A 257 8.25 -21.93 3.24
N PRO A 258 7.91 -23.21 3.05
CA PRO A 258 6.89 -23.86 3.83
C PRO A 258 7.42 -24.05 5.25
N TRP A 259 6.86 -23.27 6.19
CA TRP A 259 6.87 -23.53 7.63
C TRP A 259 5.46 -23.34 8.16
#